data_7c31287734c5632e49bed1fcd768e27d
#
_entry.id   7c31287734c5632e49bed1fcd768e27d
#
_cell.length_a   1.000
_cell.length_b   1.000
_cell.length_c   1.000
_cell.angle_alpha   90.00
_cell.angle_beta   90.00
_cell.angle_gamma   90.00
#
_symmetry.space_group_name_H-M   'P 1'
#
loop_
_entity.id
_entity.type
_entity.pdbx_description
1 polymer ?
#
loop_
_entity_poly.entity_id
_entity_poly.type
_entity_poly.pdbx_seq_one_letter_code
_entity_poly.pdbx_strand_id
1 'polypeptide(L)'
;GASAVLVFLGGSISTEIEEVWQKSGSEEQSKNMEWRSQREGGNQFAKYAGAAVFAPLIFTIPFPTMVHISYQENQMMVNGNNYVKNILSFFVILAFYLIIKRKLWRKHTLLIAYILTYLGILALSNFAQSERFHLPALPISIIFAAYGISEMTNQHKKLFNYWTLFMLIAIIGWSWFKLAGRGLV
;
A
#
# COMPACT_ATOMS: atom_id res chain seq x y z
N GLY A 1 -25.86 25.92 14.28
CA GLY A 1 -24.39 25.75 14.53
C GLY A 1 -23.81 24.50 13.89
N ALA A 2 -24.33 23.31 14.18
CA ALA A 2 -23.79 22.03 13.68
C ALA A 2 -23.91 21.84 12.16
N SER A 3 -25.03 22.29 11.57
CA SER A 3 -25.26 22.18 10.13
C SER A 3 -24.28 23.03 9.29
N ALA A 4 -23.90 24.23 9.77
CA ALA A 4 -22.94 25.09 9.08
C ALA A 4 -21.53 24.51 9.10
N VAL A 5 -21.13 23.85 10.19
CA VAL A 5 -19.83 23.16 10.31
C VAL A 5 -19.74 21.95 9.38
N LEU A 6 -20.83 21.18 9.26
CA LEU A 6 -20.90 20.03 8.34
C LEU A 6 -20.85 20.46 6.87
N VAL A 7 -21.49 21.57 6.51
CA VAL A 7 -21.43 22.12 5.13
C VAL A 7 -20.04 22.68 4.82
N PHE A 8 -19.40 23.34 5.78
CA PHE A 8 -18.07 23.90 5.59
C PHE A 8 -16.99 22.81 5.48
N LEU A 9 -17.06 21.79 6.36
CA LEU A 9 -16.15 20.63 6.29
C LEU A 9 -16.41 19.78 5.05
N GLY A 10 -17.68 19.59 4.67
CA GLY A 10 -18.04 18.86 3.46
C GLY A 10 -17.57 19.54 2.17
N GLY A 11 -17.66 20.86 2.09
CA GLY A 11 -17.19 21.64 0.96
C GLY A 11 -15.66 21.63 0.82
N SER A 12 -14.94 21.79 1.94
CA SER A 12 -13.47 21.73 1.93
C SER A 12 -12.94 20.34 1.58
N ILE A 13 -13.54 19.28 2.14
CA ILE A 13 -13.15 17.91 1.84
C ILE A 13 -13.46 17.54 0.38
N SER A 14 -14.59 17.98 -0.17
CA SER A 14 -14.93 17.69 -1.57
C SER A 14 -13.97 18.37 -2.55
N THR A 15 -13.57 19.60 -2.30
CA THR A 15 -12.57 20.30 -3.14
C THR A 15 -11.19 19.66 -3.06
N GLU A 16 -10.75 19.25 -1.86
CA GLU A 16 -9.48 18.55 -1.70
C GLU A 16 -9.49 17.18 -2.38
N ILE A 17 -10.59 16.42 -2.27
CA ILE A 17 -10.77 15.15 -2.98
C ILE A 17 -10.78 15.37 -4.48
N GLU A 18 -11.47 16.38 -4.98
CA GLU A 18 -11.55 16.73 -6.40
C GLU A 18 -10.21 17.17 -6.97
N GLU A 19 -9.44 17.97 -6.20
CA GLU A 19 -8.06 18.30 -6.55
C GLU A 19 -7.13 17.08 -6.56
N VAL A 20 -7.27 16.17 -5.60
CA VAL A 20 -6.51 14.90 -5.59
C VAL A 20 -6.89 14.02 -6.78
N TRP A 21 -8.17 13.96 -7.14
CA TRP A 21 -8.65 13.23 -8.33
C TRP A 21 -8.14 13.85 -9.62
N GLN A 22 -8.23 15.16 -9.77
CA GLN A 22 -7.72 15.87 -10.94
C GLN A 22 -6.20 15.76 -11.05
N LYS A 23 -5.48 15.86 -9.92
CA LYS A 23 -4.02 15.65 -9.89
C LYS A 23 -3.62 14.18 -10.05
N SER A 24 -4.44 13.21 -9.64
CA SER A 24 -4.13 11.79 -9.80
C SER A 24 -4.20 11.28 -11.24
N GLY A 25 -4.97 11.94 -12.11
CA GLY A 25 -5.04 11.69 -13.55
C GLY A 25 -4.27 12.69 -14.41
N SER A 26 -3.51 13.62 -13.82
CA SER A 26 -2.94 14.74 -14.53
C SER A 26 -1.73 14.35 -15.40
N GLU A 27 -1.57 15.06 -16.52
CA GLU A 27 -0.38 14.99 -17.37
C GLU A 27 0.93 15.16 -16.60
N GLU A 28 0.89 15.90 -15.49
CA GLU A 28 2.04 16.17 -14.64
C GLU A 28 2.56 14.92 -13.92
N GLN A 29 1.66 14.02 -13.49
CA GLN A 29 2.06 12.74 -12.90
C GLN A 29 2.60 11.78 -13.97
N SER A 30 2.02 11.77 -15.16
CA SER A 30 2.52 11.01 -16.30
C SER A 30 3.94 11.49 -16.67
N LYS A 31 4.16 12.80 -16.78
CA LYS A 31 5.47 13.41 -17.03
C LYS A 31 6.50 13.07 -15.94
N ASN A 32 6.08 13.09 -14.67
CA ASN A 32 6.96 12.71 -13.56
C ASN A 32 7.36 11.22 -13.60
N MET A 33 6.45 10.34 -13.99
CA MET A 33 6.75 8.91 -14.14
C MET A 33 7.64 8.66 -15.36
N GLU A 34 7.42 9.38 -16.43
CA GLU A 34 8.26 9.34 -17.64
C GLU A 34 9.67 9.85 -17.33
N TRP A 35 9.80 10.99 -16.66
CA TRP A 35 11.09 11.50 -16.20
C TRP A 35 11.83 10.49 -15.30
N ARG A 36 11.13 9.83 -14.37
CA ARG A 36 11.72 8.77 -13.51
C ARG A 36 12.17 7.56 -14.31
N SER A 37 11.53 7.25 -15.43
CA SER A 37 11.92 6.14 -16.28
C SER A 37 13.14 6.46 -17.15
N GLN A 38 13.32 7.73 -17.52
CA GLN A 38 14.37 8.19 -18.44
C GLN A 38 15.67 8.59 -17.73
N ARG A 39 15.63 8.88 -16.42
CA ARG A 39 16.84 9.27 -15.69
C ARG A 39 17.83 8.11 -15.59
N GLU A 40 19.12 8.43 -15.50
CA GLU A 40 20.17 7.43 -15.28
C GLU A 40 19.90 6.55 -14.06
N GLY A 41 19.98 5.23 -14.20
CA GLY A 41 19.58 4.26 -13.18
C GLY A 41 18.08 4.17 -12.90
N GLY A 42 17.24 4.86 -13.68
CA GLY A 42 15.79 4.81 -13.59
C GLY A 42 15.20 3.48 -14.07
N ASN A 43 14.01 3.14 -13.57
CA ASN A 43 13.29 1.97 -14.03
C ASN A 43 12.42 2.31 -15.25
N GLN A 44 12.76 1.80 -16.43
CA GLN A 44 12.03 2.03 -17.69
C GLN A 44 10.56 1.59 -17.63
N PHE A 45 10.23 0.61 -16.77
CA PHE A 45 8.86 0.14 -16.60
C PHE A 45 8.04 1.00 -15.61
N ALA A 46 8.65 2.01 -14.97
CA ALA A 46 7.95 2.86 -14.01
C ALA A 46 6.70 3.52 -14.60
N LYS A 47 6.73 3.87 -15.89
CA LYS A 47 5.60 4.47 -16.62
C LYS A 47 4.38 3.56 -16.75
N TYR A 48 4.57 2.23 -16.70
CA TYR A 48 3.48 1.25 -16.79
C TYR A 48 2.92 0.86 -15.42
N ALA A 49 3.59 1.27 -14.33
CA ALA A 49 3.20 0.96 -12.97
C ALA A 49 2.15 1.97 -12.44
N GLY A 50 1.08 2.17 -13.20
CA GLY A 50 -0.02 3.04 -12.79
C GLY A 50 -0.71 2.55 -11.51
N ALA A 51 -1.34 3.47 -10.78
CA ALA A 51 -1.97 3.23 -9.49
C ALA A 51 -2.97 2.05 -9.51
N ALA A 52 -3.75 1.91 -10.57
CA ALA A 52 -4.77 0.88 -10.71
C ALA A 52 -4.21 -0.56 -10.64
N VAL A 53 -2.97 -0.79 -11.08
CA VAL A 53 -2.33 -2.12 -11.05
C VAL A 53 -2.06 -2.57 -9.62
N PHE A 54 -1.78 -1.63 -8.73
CA PHE A 54 -1.41 -1.93 -7.34
C PHE A 54 -2.58 -1.82 -6.36
N ALA A 55 -3.72 -1.30 -6.78
CA ALA A 55 -4.89 -1.16 -5.92
C ALA A 55 -5.30 -2.47 -5.20
N PRO A 56 -5.36 -3.65 -5.87
CA PRO A 56 -5.69 -4.90 -5.20
C PRO A 56 -4.66 -5.34 -4.15
N LEU A 57 -3.43 -4.84 -4.28
CA LEU A 57 -2.30 -5.22 -3.43
C LEU A 57 -1.95 -4.17 -2.38
N ILE A 58 -2.80 -3.16 -2.16
CA ILE A 58 -2.50 -1.99 -1.32
C ILE A 58 -2.14 -2.35 0.13
N PHE A 59 -2.64 -3.46 0.66
CA PHE A 59 -2.28 -3.94 1.98
C PHE A 59 -0.88 -4.58 2.03
N THR A 60 -0.37 -5.05 0.88
CA THR A 60 0.90 -5.79 0.80
C THR A 60 2.05 -4.95 0.27
N ILE A 61 1.80 -4.05 -0.67
CA ILE A 61 2.83 -3.18 -1.25
C ILE A 61 3.24 -2.08 -0.26
N PRO A 62 4.45 -1.55 -0.39
CA PRO A 62 5.49 -1.93 -1.34
C PRO A 62 6.19 -3.24 -0.99
N PHE A 63 6.67 -3.95 -2.03
CA PHE A 63 7.47 -5.14 -1.83
C PHE A 63 8.94 -4.79 -1.61
N PRO A 64 9.65 -5.49 -0.71
CA PRO A 64 11.10 -5.34 -0.58
C PRO A 64 11.82 -5.84 -1.83
N THR A 65 13.03 -5.37 -2.03
CA THR A 65 13.93 -5.84 -3.09
C THR A 65 15.02 -6.71 -2.48
N MET A 66 15.20 -7.92 -2.99
CA MET A 66 16.19 -8.87 -2.47
C MET A 66 17.63 -8.53 -2.94
N VAL A 67 17.75 -7.69 -3.96
CA VAL A 67 19.03 -7.37 -4.59
C VAL A 67 19.43 -5.94 -4.25
N HIS A 68 20.72 -5.72 -3.93
CA HIS A 68 21.26 -4.39 -3.71
C HIS A 68 21.33 -3.62 -5.04
N ILE A 69 20.80 -2.41 -5.04
CA ILE A 69 20.85 -1.51 -6.18
C ILE A 69 21.65 -0.28 -5.75
N SER A 70 22.83 -0.11 -6.36
CA SER A 70 23.85 0.89 -5.98
C SER A 70 23.34 2.33 -5.97
N TYR A 71 22.33 2.65 -6.79
CA TYR A 71 21.73 3.98 -6.87
C TYR A 71 20.62 4.23 -5.85
N GLN A 72 20.30 3.27 -4.98
CA GLN A 72 19.30 3.41 -3.93
C GLN A 72 19.94 3.53 -2.55
N GLU A 73 20.16 4.75 -2.12
CA GLU A 73 20.55 5.02 -0.74
C GLU A 73 19.46 4.54 0.24
N ASN A 74 19.87 4.11 1.43
CA ASN A 74 18.97 3.63 2.50
C ASN A 74 18.10 2.42 2.14
N GLN A 75 18.45 1.65 1.11
CA GLN A 75 17.67 0.49 0.68
C GLN A 75 17.42 -0.53 1.79
N MET A 76 18.36 -0.74 2.70
CA MET A 76 18.20 -1.70 3.80
C MET A 76 17.10 -1.28 4.78
N MET A 77 17.04 0.00 5.16
CA MET A 77 15.99 0.52 6.06
C MET A 77 14.61 0.43 5.42
N VAL A 78 14.53 0.83 4.16
CA VAL A 78 13.29 0.79 3.36
C VAL A 78 12.81 -0.65 3.21
N ASN A 79 13.67 -1.58 2.86
CA ASN A 79 13.32 -2.99 2.72
C ASN A 79 12.90 -3.61 4.05
N GLY A 80 13.55 -3.27 5.17
CA GLY A 80 13.18 -3.77 6.50
C GLY A 80 11.72 -3.45 6.84
N ASN A 81 11.30 -2.19 6.63
CA ASN A 81 9.93 -1.77 6.83
C ASN A 81 8.95 -2.53 5.90
N ASN A 82 9.32 -2.72 4.64
CA ASN A 82 8.50 -3.43 3.68
C ASN A 82 8.32 -4.92 4.05
N TYR A 83 9.37 -5.60 4.54
CA TYR A 83 9.26 -6.97 5.06
C TYR A 83 8.27 -7.06 6.21
N VAL A 84 8.39 -6.17 7.20
CA VAL A 84 7.46 -6.14 8.35
C VAL A 84 6.03 -5.94 7.87
N LYS A 85 5.80 -4.97 6.98
CA LYS A 85 4.47 -4.72 6.42
C LYS A 85 3.92 -5.92 5.66
N ASN A 86 4.74 -6.59 4.84
CA ASN A 86 4.32 -7.74 4.07
C ASN A 86 3.91 -8.93 4.97
N ILE A 87 4.64 -9.16 6.07
CA ILE A 87 4.29 -10.19 7.04
C ILE A 87 2.98 -9.82 7.76
N LEU A 88 2.85 -8.58 8.21
CA LEU A 88 1.66 -8.11 8.91
C LEU A 88 0.41 -8.09 8.04
N SER A 89 0.54 -7.91 6.73
CA SER A 89 -0.58 -7.78 5.81
C SER A 89 -1.54 -8.98 5.83
N PHE A 90 -1.04 -10.20 6.01
CA PHE A 90 -1.89 -11.37 6.19
C PHE A 90 -2.82 -11.21 7.39
N PHE A 91 -2.29 -10.80 8.52
CA PHE A 91 -3.06 -10.67 9.76
C PHE A 91 -4.03 -9.49 9.69
N VAL A 92 -3.67 -8.42 8.99
CA VAL A 92 -4.58 -7.30 8.71
C VAL A 92 -5.77 -7.77 7.88
N ILE A 93 -5.53 -8.50 6.79
CA ILE A 93 -6.57 -9.06 5.93
C ILE A 93 -7.44 -10.05 6.71
N LEU A 94 -6.82 -10.93 7.52
CA LEU A 94 -7.53 -11.85 8.39
C LEU A 94 -8.43 -11.12 9.39
N ALA A 95 -7.93 -10.05 10.00
CA ALA A 95 -8.70 -9.21 10.91
C ALA A 95 -9.94 -8.61 10.22
N PHE A 96 -9.79 -8.04 9.03
CA PHE A 96 -10.91 -7.53 8.25
C PHE A 96 -11.93 -8.62 7.95
N TYR A 97 -11.48 -9.79 7.49
CA TYR A 97 -12.35 -10.93 7.24
C TYR A 97 -13.15 -11.32 8.50
N LEU A 98 -12.48 -11.44 9.66
CA LEU A 98 -13.13 -11.81 10.92
C LEU A 98 -14.10 -10.75 11.43
N ILE A 99 -13.74 -9.47 11.31
CA ILE A 99 -14.59 -8.34 11.70
C ILE A 99 -15.88 -8.33 10.87
N ILE A 100 -15.78 -8.54 9.57
CA ILE A 100 -16.93 -8.61 8.67
C ILE A 100 -17.79 -9.85 8.99
N LYS A 101 -17.16 -11.02 9.07
CA LYS A 101 -17.84 -12.30 9.36
C LYS A 101 -18.59 -12.27 10.68
N ARG A 102 -18.02 -11.66 11.72
CA ARG A 102 -18.62 -11.54 13.06
C ARG A 102 -19.52 -10.32 13.21
N LYS A 103 -19.74 -9.54 12.16
CA LYS A 103 -20.54 -8.30 12.17
C LYS A 103 -20.05 -7.25 13.18
N LEU A 104 -18.75 -7.26 13.50
CA LEU A 104 -18.14 -6.34 14.46
C LEU A 104 -17.76 -4.98 13.85
N TRP A 105 -17.96 -4.79 12.54
CA TRP A 105 -17.59 -3.59 11.80
C TRP A 105 -18.15 -2.30 12.42
N ARG A 106 -19.37 -2.35 13.02
CA ARG A 106 -19.97 -1.19 13.70
C ARG A 106 -19.18 -0.71 14.92
N LYS A 107 -18.51 -1.63 15.63
CA LYS A 107 -17.68 -1.29 16.80
C LYS A 107 -16.34 -0.66 16.40
N HIS A 108 -15.85 -0.96 15.20
CA HIS A 108 -14.55 -0.53 14.70
C HIS A 108 -14.64 0.42 13.52
N THR A 109 -15.84 1.02 13.30
CA THR A 109 -16.13 1.86 12.12
C THR A 109 -15.07 2.94 11.89
N LEU A 110 -14.66 3.65 12.95
CA LEU A 110 -13.69 4.75 12.82
C LEU A 110 -12.33 4.26 12.28
N LEU A 111 -11.79 3.19 12.86
CA LEU A 111 -10.50 2.63 12.45
C LEU A 111 -10.57 2.05 11.03
N ILE A 112 -11.67 1.37 10.71
CA ILE A 112 -11.92 0.80 9.39
C ILE A 112 -12.05 1.92 8.35
N ALA A 113 -12.85 2.95 8.63
CA ALA A 113 -13.02 4.08 7.75
C ALA A 113 -11.70 4.79 7.48
N TYR A 114 -10.92 5.06 8.53
CA TYR A 114 -9.61 5.69 8.39
C TYR A 114 -8.68 4.87 7.47
N ILE A 115 -8.46 3.58 7.78
CA ILE A 115 -7.49 2.79 7.03
C ILE A 115 -7.93 2.55 5.58
N LEU A 116 -9.24 2.30 5.35
CA LEU A 116 -9.75 2.08 3.99
C LEU A 116 -9.73 3.36 3.17
N THR A 117 -10.11 4.50 3.75
CA THR A 117 -10.04 5.79 3.05
C THR A 117 -8.59 6.16 2.74
N TYR A 118 -7.71 6.07 3.72
CA TYR A 118 -6.31 6.41 3.54
C TYR A 118 -5.62 5.52 2.50
N LEU A 119 -5.74 4.19 2.64
CA LEU A 119 -5.17 3.25 1.67
C LEU A 119 -5.89 3.31 0.32
N GLY A 120 -7.18 3.63 0.29
CA GLY A 120 -7.94 3.86 -0.95
C GLY A 120 -7.40 5.05 -1.74
N ILE A 121 -7.19 6.19 -1.09
CA ILE A 121 -6.56 7.36 -1.71
C ILE A 121 -5.16 7.01 -2.21
N LEU A 122 -4.39 6.31 -1.39
CA LEU A 122 -3.04 5.89 -1.75
C LEU A 122 -3.04 4.92 -2.95
N ALA A 123 -4.00 4.00 -3.01
CA ALA A 123 -4.16 3.06 -4.12
C ALA A 123 -4.49 3.75 -5.45
N LEU A 124 -5.18 4.87 -5.39
CA LEU A 124 -5.51 5.68 -6.57
C LEU A 124 -4.41 6.68 -6.95
N SER A 125 -3.40 6.84 -6.09
CA SER A 125 -2.28 7.73 -6.34
C SER A 125 -1.08 6.99 -6.92
N ASN A 126 -0.23 7.68 -7.68
CA ASN A 126 1.05 7.13 -8.17
C ASN A 126 2.09 6.92 -7.04
N PHE A 127 1.73 7.23 -5.80
CA PHE A 127 2.56 7.03 -4.62
C PHE A 127 2.32 5.70 -3.90
N ALA A 128 1.45 4.84 -4.44
CA ALA A 128 1.14 3.53 -3.86
C ALA A 128 2.38 2.65 -3.58
N GLN A 129 3.45 2.83 -4.33
CA GLN A 129 4.73 2.12 -4.14
C GLN A 129 5.70 2.84 -3.20
N SER A 130 5.39 4.04 -2.74
CA SER A 130 6.29 4.83 -1.90
C SER A 130 6.08 4.50 -0.42
N GLU A 131 7.10 4.00 0.23
CA GLU A 131 7.09 3.57 1.64
C GLU A 131 6.63 4.68 2.59
N ARG A 132 7.04 5.92 2.31
CA ARG A 132 6.75 7.08 3.15
C ARG A 132 5.26 7.30 3.34
N PHE A 133 4.48 7.07 2.29
CA PHE A 133 3.04 7.25 2.32
C PHE A 133 2.29 6.09 3.02
N HIS A 134 2.95 4.98 3.30
CA HIS A 134 2.35 3.89 4.08
C HIS A 134 2.54 4.04 5.60
N LEU A 135 3.48 4.88 6.03
CA LEU A 135 3.79 5.07 7.45
C LEU A 135 2.59 5.53 8.30
N PRO A 136 1.74 6.48 7.87
CA PRO A 136 0.58 6.89 8.66
C PRO A 136 -0.45 5.78 8.89
N ALA A 137 -0.56 4.81 7.98
CA ALA A 137 -1.45 3.67 8.13
C ALA A 137 -0.87 2.54 9.01
N LEU A 138 0.46 2.55 9.25
CA LEU A 138 1.15 1.47 9.94
C LEU A 138 0.65 1.24 11.38
N PRO A 139 0.46 2.25 12.25
CA PRO A 139 -0.02 2.04 13.61
C PRO A 139 -1.38 1.32 13.63
N ILE A 140 -2.30 1.71 12.76
CA ILE A 140 -3.63 1.09 12.68
C ILE A 140 -3.52 -0.32 12.08
N SER A 141 -2.66 -0.51 11.09
CA SER A 141 -2.36 -1.85 10.55
C SER A 141 -1.84 -2.80 11.63
N ILE A 142 -1.00 -2.33 12.55
CA ILE A 142 -0.50 -3.11 13.67
C ILE A 142 -1.64 -3.50 14.63
N ILE A 143 -2.58 -2.60 14.91
CA ILE A 143 -3.76 -2.91 15.74
C ILE A 143 -4.60 -4.02 15.10
N PHE A 144 -4.89 -3.90 13.81
CA PHE A 144 -5.62 -4.96 13.07
C PHE A 144 -4.83 -6.26 13.02
N ALA A 145 -3.52 -6.20 12.79
CA ALA A 145 -2.68 -7.39 12.76
C ALA A 145 -2.66 -8.10 14.13
N ALA A 146 -2.56 -7.36 15.24
CA ALA A 146 -2.64 -7.90 16.58
C ALA A 146 -3.97 -8.64 16.83
N TYR A 147 -5.09 -8.04 16.39
CA TYR A 147 -6.39 -8.70 16.45
C TYR A 147 -6.42 -9.97 15.57
N GLY A 148 -5.91 -9.92 14.35
CA GLY A 148 -5.81 -11.09 13.48
C GLY A 148 -4.97 -12.22 14.06
N ILE A 149 -3.87 -11.89 14.73
CA ILE A 149 -3.01 -12.85 15.42
C ILE A 149 -3.74 -13.49 16.61
N SER A 150 -4.41 -12.69 17.44
CA SER A 150 -5.12 -13.19 18.64
C SER A 150 -6.27 -14.15 18.29
N GLU A 151 -6.85 -14.00 17.11
CA GLU A 151 -7.96 -14.82 16.63
C GLU A 151 -7.54 -15.95 15.67
N MET A 152 -6.23 -16.19 15.57
CA MET A 152 -5.68 -17.16 14.64
C MET A 152 -6.01 -18.59 15.02
N THR A 153 -6.58 -19.35 14.09
CA THR A 153 -6.88 -20.79 14.23
C THR A 153 -5.90 -21.66 13.45
N ASN A 154 -5.94 -22.99 13.65
CA ASN A 154 -5.09 -23.92 12.90
C ASN A 154 -5.37 -23.89 11.39
N GLN A 155 -6.60 -23.60 10.96
CA GLN A 155 -6.90 -23.41 9.54
C GLN A 155 -6.22 -22.15 8.99
N HIS A 156 -6.24 -21.04 9.75
CA HIS A 156 -5.58 -19.80 9.37
C HIS A 156 -4.06 -19.96 9.29
N LYS A 157 -3.44 -20.83 10.13
CA LYS A 157 -2.00 -21.15 10.03
C LYS A 157 -1.64 -21.80 8.69
N LYS A 158 -2.50 -22.69 8.17
CA LYS A 158 -2.28 -23.27 6.84
C LYS A 158 -2.35 -22.20 5.74
N LEU A 159 -3.34 -21.29 5.84
CA LEU A 159 -3.45 -20.15 4.90
C LEU A 159 -2.25 -19.22 4.99
N PHE A 160 -1.71 -19.00 6.19
CA PHE A 160 -0.51 -18.20 6.38
C PHE A 160 0.71 -18.80 5.67
N ASN A 161 0.86 -20.13 5.67
CA ASN A 161 1.94 -20.77 4.93
C ASN A 161 1.83 -20.54 3.41
N TYR A 162 0.61 -20.63 2.85
CA TYR A 162 0.40 -20.30 1.43
C TYR A 162 0.64 -18.82 1.15
N TRP A 163 0.24 -17.95 2.08
CA TRP A 163 0.52 -16.52 2.00
C TRP A 163 2.01 -16.22 1.99
N THR A 164 2.78 -16.87 2.86
CA THR A 164 4.24 -16.71 2.91
C THR A 164 4.89 -17.14 1.59
N LEU A 165 4.44 -18.26 1.01
CA LEU A 165 4.90 -18.69 -0.30
C LEU A 165 4.55 -17.67 -1.41
N PHE A 166 3.32 -17.18 -1.41
CA PHE A 166 2.89 -16.13 -2.34
C PHE A 166 3.76 -14.88 -2.21
N MET A 167 4.03 -14.42 -0.97
CA MET A 167 4.86 -13.26 -0.72
C MET A 167 6.30 -13.47 -1.22
N LEU A 168 6.87 -14.66 -1.02
CA LEU A 168 8.20 -14.99 -1.52
C LEU A 168 8.26 -14.87 -3.05
N ILE A 169 7.29 -15.45 -3.74
CA ILE A 169 7.20 -15.38 -5.21
C ILE A 169 7.02 -13.92 -5.66
N ALA A 170 6.15 -13.15 -4.97
CA ALA A 170 5.93 -11.74 -5.28
C ALA A 170 7.20 -10.88 -5.10
N ILE A 171 7.97 -11.13 -4.04
CA ILE A 171 9.23 -10.43 -3.76
C ILE A 171 10.29 -10.76 -4.80
N ILE A 172 10.41 -12.04 -5.19
CA ILE A 172 11.34 -12.47 -6.26
C ILE A 172 10.93 -11.81 -7.58
N GLY A 173 9.66 -11.90 -7.97
CA GLY A 173 9.15 -11.29 -9.19
C GLY A 173 9.33 -9.76 -9.20
N TRP A 174 9.10 -9.12 -8.07
CA TRP A 174 9.32 -7.67 -7.91
C TRP A 174 10.80 -7.28 -8.03
N SER A 175 11.68 -8.09 -7.44
CA SER A 175 13.13 -7.87 -7.53
C SER A 175 13.60 -8.01 -8.97
N TRP A 176 13.15 -9.05 -9.68
CA TRP A 176 13.43 -9.24 -11.10
C TRP A 176 12.92 -8.07 -11.95
N PHE A 177 11.66 -7.66 -11.74
CA PHE A 177 11.07 -6.49 -12.43
C PHE A 177 11.89 -5.22 -12.23
N LYS A 178 12.38 -4.98 -11.01
CA LYS A 178 13.23 -3.82 -10.74
C LYS A 178 14.57 -3.88 -11.44
N LEU A 179 15.18 -5.06 -11.55
CA LEU A 179 16.48 -5.25 -12.24
C LEU A 179 16.29 -5.14 -13.74
N ALA A 180 15.33 -5.86 -14.30
CA ALA A 180 15.05 -5.83 -15.74
C ALA A 180 14.69 -4.43 -16.23
N GLY A 181 13.90 -3.69 -15.45
CA GLY A 181 13.57 -2.30 -15.79
C GLY A 181 14.75 -1.33 -15.78
N ARG A 182 15.89 -1.74 -15.22
CA ARG A 182 17.15 -0.96 -15.20
C ARG A 182 18.22 -1.51 -16.16
N GLY A 183 17.91 -2.56 -16.89
CA GLY A 183 18.90 -3.20 -17.77
C GLY A 183 20.02 -3.90 -17.02
N LEU A 184 19.75 -4.37 -15.78
CA LEU A 184 20.73 -5.08 -14.95
C LEU A 184 20.56 -6.62 -15.01
N VAL A 185 19.67 -7.08 -15.85
CA VAL A 185 19.41 -8.51 -16.18
C VAL A 185 19.29 -8.62 -17.69
#